data_f6b417dcae50d2e31f3a01eea502b7ce
#
_entry.id   f6b417dcae50d2e31f3a01eea502b7ce
#
_cell.length_a   1.000
_cell.length_b   1.000
_cell.length_c   1.000
_cell.angle_alpha   90.00
_cell.angle_beta   90.00
_cell.angle_gamma   90.00
#
_symmetry.space_group_name_H-M   'P 1'
#
loop_
_entity.id
_entity.type
_entity.pdbx_description
1 polymer ?
#
loop_
_entity_poly.entity_id
_entity_poly.type
_entity_poly.pdbx_seq_one_letter_code
_entity_poly.pdbx_strand_id
1 'polypeptide(L)'
;MKSLIYGYGVTGKSFERYLIKKNIDFDIYDINISDYSSNKDFSKYKKIYCSPGIPREEFKSLKKTNKVLTDIDIFFKEDKSIKIGITGTNRKSTTCFHLSQLISQSDSTNLIGNIGNPVLDEINNGKKYSIIELSSFQLDKMSKNFLDYGILLNIAPDHLNYHNSFEKYKVAKEKILQAKHSSHESDPYNLYEWITGKKSKKLELQNLPLRFEFIKKNIVNDSKSTNSNSLFYAIKEANFIFNENNYSLIMCGDPSKELYTKINIKGPREVIVFGDHRDEIQKCLTHKKVQVFRGLKESLIYLKGKENILFSPGYPSGKDYINFEERGAHFNFLVKEVLDD
;
A
#
# COMPACT_ATOMS: atom_id res chain seq x y z
N MET A 1 -36.74 0.54 -6.45
CA MET A 1 -35.73 1.37 -7.17
C MET A 1 -34.38 0.74 -6.89
N LYS A 2 -33.68 0.28 -7.93
CA LYS A 2 -32.40 -0.43 -7.85
C LYS A 2 -31.29 0.45 -7.29
N SER A 3 -30.25 -0.19 -6.77
CA SER A 3 -28.97 0.44 -6.42
C SER A 3 -27.95 0.28 -7.55
N LEU A 4 -26.85 1.00 -7.52
CA LEU A 4 -25.75 0.87 -8.47
C LEU A 4 -24.43 0.59 -7.74
N ILE A 5 -23.66 -0.39 -8.20
CA ILE A 5 -22.25 -0.53 -7.86
C ILE A 5 -21.45 0.21 -8.92
N TYR A 6 -20.64 1.21 -8.51
CA TYR A 6 -19.81 2.00 -9.39
C TYR A 6 -18.33 1.72 -9.15
N GLY A 7 -17.69 1.08 -10.15
CA GLY A 7 -16.35 0.52 -10.07
C GLY A 7 -16.35 -0.93 -9.54
N TYR A 8 -16.03 -1.90 -10.40
CA TYR A 8 -16.19 -3.33 -10.12
C TYR A 8 -14.86 -4.08 -9.97
N GLY A 9 -13.88 -3.42 -9.33
CA GLY A 9 -12.67 -4.05 -8.83
C GLY A 9 -12.92 -4.84 -7.54
N VAL A 10 -11.89 -5.05 -6.73
CA VAL A 10 -11.97 -5.81 -5.46
C VAL A 10 -13.06 -5.27 -4.53
N THR A 11 -13.13 -3.95 -4.34
CA THR A 11 -14.17 -3.29 -3.53
C THR A 11 -15.56 -3.44 -4.15
N GLY A 12 -15.68 -3.32 -5.48
CA GLY A 12 -16.96 -3.50 -6.18
C GLY A 12 -17.53 -4.91 -6.00
N LYS A 13 -16.69 -5.93 -6.09
CA LYS A 13 -17.06 -7.32 -5.81
C LYS A 13 -17.45 -7.55 -4.34
N SER A 14 -16.84 -6.82 -3.42
CA SER A 14 -17.24 -6.85 -2.00
C SER A 14 -18.60 -6.17 -1.78
N PHE A 15 -18.88 -5.05 -2.47
CA PHE A 15 -20.24 -4.47 -2.48
C PHE A 15 -21.30 -5.46 -3.00
N GLU A 16 -20.99 -6.18 -4.09
CA GLU A 16 -21.89 -7.20 -4.64
C GLU A 16 -22.24 -8.24 -3.57
N ARG A 17 -21.24 -8.88 -2.94
CA ARG A 17 -21.48 -9.86 -1.87
C ARG A 17 -22.29 -9.28 -0.71
N TYR A 18 -21.98 -8.06 -0.31
CA TYR A 18 -22.72 -7.35 0.75
C TYR A 18 -24.18 -7.10 0.34
N LEU A 19 -24.47 -6.65 -0.87
CA LEU A 19 -25.82 -6.35 -1.36
C LEU A 19 -26.65 -7.62 -1.55
N ILE A 20 -26.07 -8.70 -2.05
CA ILE A 20 -26.70 -10.02 -2.12
C ILE A 20 -27.11 -10.48 -0.73
N LYS A 21 -26.21 -10.41 0.27
CA LYS A 21 -26.51 -10.77 1.66
C LYS A 21 -27.64 -9.93 2.29
N LYS A 22 -27.80 -8.69 1.80
CA LYS A 22 -28.85 -7.76 2.27
C LYS A 22 -30.16 -7.84 1.45
N ASN A 23 -30.24 -8.72 0.42
CA ASN A 23 -31.34 -8.81 -0.52
C ASN A 23 -31.67 -7.46 -1.19
N ILE A 24 -30.64 -6.73 -1.64
CA ILE A 24 -30.77 -5.44 -2.31
C ILE A 24 -30.46 -5.63 -3.80
N ASP A 25 -31.40 -5.29 -4.67
CA ASP A 25 -31.22 -5.30 -6.13
C ASP A 25 -30.26 -4.20 -6.55
N PHE A 26 -29.35 -4.54 -7.46
CA PHE A 26 -28.35 -3.63 -7.99
C PHE A 26 -28.04 -3.89 -9.47
N ASP A 27 -27.52 -2.85 -10.11
CA ASP A 27 -26.81 -2.93 -11.37
C ASP A 27 -25.32 -2.65 -11.13
N ILE A 28 -24.47 -2.98 -12.12
CA ILE A 28 -23.04 -2.73 -12.08
C ILE A 28 -22.68 -1.75 -13.19
N TYR A 29 -21.75 -0.82 -12.88
CA TYR A 29 -21.10 0.05 -13.86
C TYR A 29 -19.59 0.11 -13.61
N ASP A 30 -18.80 -0.17 -14.65
CA ASP A 30 -17.36 0.03 -14.67
C ASP A 30 -16.91 0.35 -16.10
N ILE A 31 -16.29 1.51 -16.29
CA ILE A 31 -15.87 1.97 -17.61
C ILE A 31 -14.77 1.10 -18.25
N ASN A 32 -14.02 0.37 -17.44
CA ASN A 32 -12.92 -0.47 -17.89
C ASN A 32 -13.35 -1.92 -18.18
N ILE A 33 -14.62 -2.27 -17.96
CA ILE A 33 -15.16 -3.63 -18.18
C ILE A 33 -16.26 -3.52 -19.22
N SER A 34 -16.06 -4.13 -20.40
CA SER A 34 -16.96 -4.04 -21.57
C SER A 34 -18.42 -4.34 -21.23
N ASP A 35 -18.67 -5.38 -20.45
CA ASP A 35 -20.02 -5.83 -20.07
C ASP A 35 -20.74 -4.84 -19.13
N TYR A 36 -20.00 -3.95 -18.48
CA TYR A 36 -20.52 -2.99 -17.51
C TYR A 36 -20.31 -1.53 -17.92
N SER A 37 -19.71 -1.26 -19.09
CA SER A 37 -19.34 0.09 -19.56
C SER A 37 -20.48 0.83 -20.28
N SER A 38 -21.66 0.22 -20.46
CA SER A 38 -22.80 0.86 -21.13
C SER A 38 -23.22 2.12 -20.39
N ASN A 39 -23.46 3.20 -21.17
CA ASN A 39 -23.88 4.48 -20.60
C ASN A 39 -25.18 4.34 -19.81
N LYS A 40 -25.15 4.70 -18.51
CA LYS A 40 -26.28 4.60 -17.58
C LYS A 40 -26.70 6.00 -17.13
N ASP A 41 -28.00 6.21 -17.10
CA ASP A 41 -28.58 7.37 -16.42
C ASP A 41 -28.51 7.13 -14.90
N PHE A 42 -27.50 7.71 -14.25
CA PHE A 42 -27.25 7.54 -12.82
C PHE A 42 -28.35 8.15 -11.94
N SER A 43 -29.16 9.08 -12.44
CA SER A 43 -30.26 9.71 -11.69
C SER A 43 -31.36 8.70 -11.30
N LYS A 44 -31.45 7.58 -12.00
CA LYS A 44 -32.42 6.50 -11.74
C LYS A 44 -32.13 5.64 -10.51
N TYR A 45 -30.92 5.76 -9.93
CA TYR A 45 -30.51 4.94 -8.80
C TYR A 45 -30.71 5.68 -7.48
N LYS A 46 -31.40 5.06 -6.52
CA LYS A 46 -31.61 5.62 -5.19
C LYS A 46 -30.30 5.72 -4.39
N LYS A 47 -29.39 4.75 -4.58
CA LYS A 47 -28.09 4.67 -3.91
C LYS A 47 -27.03 4.23 -4.90
N ILE A 48 -25.84 4.81 -4.78
CA ILE A 48 -24.66 4.41 -5.53
C ILE A 48 -23.59 3.98 -4.52
N TYR A 49 -23.14 2.75 -4.66
CA TYR A 49 -22.02 2.15 -3.90
C TYR A 49 -20.74 2.37 -4.70
N CYS A 50 -19.92 3.30 -4.25
CA CYS A 50 -18.82 3.85 -5.03
C CYS A 50 -17.47 3.32 -4.55
N SER A 51 -16.74 2.65 -5.44
CA SER A 51 -15.38 2.18 -5.17
C SER A 51 -14.38 3.34 -5.00
N PRO A 52 -13.30 3.17 -4.20
CA PRO A 52 -12.34 4.25 -3.91
C PRO A 52 -11.56 4.72 -5.14
N GLY A 53 -11.37 3.88 -6.17
CA GLY A 53 -10.64 4.21 -7.39
C GLY A 53 -11.33 5.19 -8.35
N ILE A 54 -12.62 5.49 -8.15
CA ILE A 54 -13.36 6.43 -9.02
C ILE A 54 -12.75 7.83 -8.93
N PRO A 55 -12.60 8.57 -10.06
CA PRO A 55 -12.07 9.93 -10.06
C PRO A 55 -12.82 10.86 -9.10
N ARG A 56 -12.07 11.78 -8.50
CA ARG A 56 -12.59 12.67 -7.44
C ARG A 56 -13.76 13.54 -7.92
N GLU A 57 -13.64 14.13 -9.10
CA GLU A 57 -14.67 15.03 -9.62
C GLU A 57 -15.94 14.28 -10.01
N GLU A 58 -15.81 13.07 -10.51
CA GLU A 58 -16.93 12.19 -10.80
C GLU A 58 -17.67 11.79 -9.53
N PHE A 59 -16.95 11.38 -8.47
CA PHE A 59 -17.53 11.12 -7.16
C PHE A 59 -18.31 12.32 -6.61
N LYS A 60 -17.75 13.53 -6.73
CA LYS A 60 -18.45 14.76 -6.31
C LYS A 60 -19.71 15.02 -7.13
N SER A 61 -19.65 14.80 -8.45
CA SER A 61 -20.81 14.94 -9.32
C SER A 61 -21.93 14.00 -8.93
N LEU A 62 -21.64 12.73 -8.69
CA LEU A 62 -22.62 11.73 -8.23
C LEU A 62 -23.27 12.11 -6.90
N LYS A 63 -22.52 12.70 -5.97
CA LYS A 63 -23.07 13.16 -4.67
C LYS A 63 -24.04 14.31 -4.77
N LYS A 64 -24.12 15.04 -5.89
CA LYS A 64 -25.10 16.14 -6.06
C LYS A 64 -26.51 15.61 -6.32
N THR A 65 -26.63 14.47 -6.97
CA THR A 65 -27.91 13.91 -7.43
C THR A 65 -28.30 12.61 -6.75
N ASN A 66 -27.36 11.92 -6.12
CA ASN A 66 -27.56 10.59 -5.57
C ASN A 66 -27.05 10.49 -4.12
N LYS A 67 -27.60 9.53 -3.38
CA LYS A 67 -27.00 9.09 -2.13
C LYS A 67 -25.82 8.15 -2.45
N VAL A 68 -24.61 8.66 -2.35
CA VAL A 68 -23.38 7.89 -2.59
C VAL A 68 -22.83 7.35 -1.26
N LEU A 69 -22.47 6.07 -1.23
CA LEU A 69 -21.92 5.35 -0.09
C LEU A 69 -20.59 4.71 -0.48
N THR A 70 -19.61 4.81 0.41
CA THR A 70 -18.36 4.06 0.31
C THR A 70 -18.42 2.81 1.19
N ASP A 71 -17.53 1.85 0.94
CA ASP A 71 -17.35 0.67 1.78
C ASP A 71 -17.02 1.05 3.23
N ILE A 72 -16.17 2.05 3.41
CA ILE A 72 -15.77 2.58 4.73
C ILE A 72 -16.97 3.20 5.46
N ASP A 73 -17.83 3.99 4.77
CA ASP A 73 -19.01 4.59 5.40
C ASP A 73 -19.99 3.52 5.91
N ILE A 74 -20.14 2.42 5.15
CA ILE A 74 -21.02 1.30 5.54
C ILE A 74 -20.41 0.55 6.72
N PHE A 75 -19.13 0.21 6.63
CA PHE A 75 -18.41 -0.50 7.69
C PHE A 75 -18.46 0.28 9.00
N PHE A 76 -18.18 1.56 8.97
CA PHE A 76 -18.25 2.42 10.16
C PHE A 76 -19.63 2.46 10.82
N LYS A 77 -20.69 2.40 10.02
CA LYS A 77 -22.05 2.44 10.51
C LYS A 77 -22.52 1.11 11.11
N GLU A 78 -22.12 -0.01 10.53
CA GLU A 78 -22.69 -1.33 10.82
C GLU A 78 -21.79 -2.23 11.67
N ASP A 79 -20.47 -2.10 11.55
CA ASP A 79 -19.54 -2.93 12.29
C ASP A 79 -19.40 -2.48 13.75
N LYS A 80 -19.26 -3.46 14.66
CA LYS A 80 -19.23 -3.24 16.11
C LYS A 80 -17.83 -3.33 16.73
N SER A 81 -16.82 -3.70 15.94
CA SER A 81 -15.44 -3.77 16.43
C SER A 81 -14.87 -2.41 16.82
N ILE A 82 -13.80 -2.42 17.62
CA ILE A 82 -12.96 -1.25 17.85
C ILE A 82 -12.16 -0.99 16.57
N LYS A 83 -12.35 0.19 15.97
CA LYS A 83 -11.82 0.56 14.66
C LYS A 83 -10.52 1.34 14.78
N ILE A 84 -9.43 0.73 14.29
CA ILE A 84 -8.08 1.30 14.29
C ILE A 84 -7.72 1.63 12.84
N GLY A 85 -7.78 2.90 12.45
CA GLY A 85 -7.39 3.36 11.13
C GLY A 85 -5.92 3.73 11.07
N ILE A 86 -5.20 3.26 10.05
CA ILE A 86 -3.80 3.60 9.82
C ILE A 86 -3.62 4.12 8.40
N THR A 87 -3.01 5.31 8.27
CA THR A 87 -2.62 5.89 6.99
C THR A 87 -1.21 6.46 7.03
N GLY A 88 -0.69 6.76 5.86
CA GLY A 88 0.63 7.37 5.63
C GLY A 88 0.97 7.28 4.14
N THR A 89 2.02 7.91 3.71
CA THR A 89 2.57 7.67 2.36
C THR A 89 3.23 6.29 2.34
N ASN A 90 4.10 6.01 3.30
CA ASN A 90 4.86 4.76 3.40
C ASN A 90 4.57 4.00 4.71
N ARG A 91 4.92 2.71 4.75
CA ARG A 91 4.85 1.79 5.90
C ARG A 91 3.45 1.47 6.43
N LYS A 92 2.37 1.93 5.81
CA LYS A 92 0.98 1.62 6.22
C LYS A 92 0.75 0.14 6.44
N SER A 93 0.96 -0.66 5.40
CA SER A 93 0.71 -2.10 5.44
C SER A 93 1.59 -2.82 6.44
N THR A 94 2.88 -2.44 6.52
CA THR A 94 3.81 -3.01 7.50
C THR A 94 3.35 -2.73 8.93
N THR A 95 2.99 -1.48 9.24
CA THR A 95 2.50 -1.11 10.59
C THR A 95 1.18 -1.80 10.91
N CYS A 96 0.23 -1.86 9.95
CA CYS A 96 -1.03 -2.60 10.14
C CYS A 96 -0.77 -4.07 10.43
N PHE A 97 0.13 -4.70 9.68
CA PHE A 97 0.46 -6.12 9.82
C PHE A 97 1.17 -6.42 11.14
N HIS A 98 2.17 -5.62 11.51
CA HIS A 98 2.86 -5.75 12.80
C HIS A 98 1.91 -5.56 13.99
N LEU A 99 1.06 -4.52 13.95
CA LEU A 99 0.07 -4.28 14.99
C LEU A 99 -0.94 -5.44 15.08
N SER A 100 -1.32 -6.03 13.94
CA SER A 100 -2.23 -7.20 13.93
C SER A 100 -1.59 -8.42 14.60
N GLN A 101 -0.30 -8.67 14.40
CA GLN A 101 0.43 -9.75 15.08
C GLN A 101 0.47 -9.52 16.59
N LEU A 102 0.72 -8.29 17.04
CA LEU A 102 0.76 -7.96 18.46
C LEU A 102 -0.62 -8.13 19.12
N ILE A 103 -1.69 -7.57 18.52
CA ILE A 103 -3.05 -7.69 19.08
C ILE A 103 -3.52 -9.15 19.07
N SER A 104 -3.18 -9.92 18.03
CA SER A 104 -3.57 -11.33 17.92
C SER A 104 -3.00 -12.25 19.02
N GLN A 105 -2.01 -11.77 19.80
CA GLN A 105 -1.53 -12.53 20.98
C GLN A 105 -2.55 -12.61 22.12
N SER A 106 -3.45 -11.65 22.23
CA SER A 106 -4.37 -11.55 23.37
C SER A 106 -5.83 -11.32 23.00
N ASP A 107 -6.11 -10.87 21.79
CA ASP A 107 -7.44 -10.50 21.33
C ASP A 107 -7.64 -10.86 19.86
N SER A 108 -8.91 -11.03 19.44
CA SER A 108 -9.23 -11.29 18.03
C SER A 108 -9.21 -10.00 17.19
N THR A 109 -8.60 -10.06 15.99
CA THR A 109 -8.48 -8.89 15.12
C THR A 109 -8.72 -9.22 13.65
N ASN A 110 -9.20 -8.22 12.91
CA ASN A 110 -9.21 -8.17 11.46
C ASN A 110 -8.05 -7.31 10.97
N LEU A 111 -7.47 -7.70 9.83
CA LEU A 111 -6.59 -6.86 9.01
C LEU A 111 -7.28 -6.62 7.67
N ILE A 112 -7.74 -5.39 7.42
CA ILE A 112 -8.70 -5.08 6.35
C ILE A 112 -8.42 -3.72 5.70
N GLY A 113 -9.10 -3.46 4.59
CA GLY A 113 -9.06 -2.18 3.89
C GLY A 113 -8.22 -2.20 2.62
N ASN A 114 -7.21 -1.34 2.54
CA ASN A 114 -6.29 -1.29 1.39
C ASN A 114 -5.25 -2.43 1.42
N ILE A 115 -5.21 -3.20 2.51
CA ILE A 115 -4.49 -4.45 2.67
C ILE A 115 -5.44 -5.48 3.30
N GLY A 116 -5.15 -6.77 3.11
CA GLY A 116 -5.98 -7.85 3.61
C GLY A 116 -7.30 -7.96 2.87
N ASN A 117 -8.37 -8.27 3.59
CA ASN A 117 -9.68 -8.41 3.00
C ASN A 117 -10.40 -7.06 2.84
N PRO A 118 -11.30 -6.91 1.86
CA PRO A 118 -12.20 -5.77 1.79
C PRO A 118 -13.03 -5.63 3.08
N VAL A 119 -13.24 -4.40 3.53
CA VAL A 119 -13.88 -4.16 4.85
C VAL A 119 -15.27 -4.77 4.98
N LEU A 120 -16.08 -4.81 3.91
CA LEU A 120 -17.44 -5.35 3.97
C LEU A 120 -17.48 -6.88 4.04
N ASP A 121 -16.43 -7.56 3.62
CA ASP A 121 -16.35 -9.02 3.72
C ASP A 121 -16.17 -9.49 5.17
N GLU A 122 -15.64 -8.61 6.02
CA GLU A 122 -15.36 -8.88 7.44
C GLU A 122 -16.34 -8.18 8.40
N ILE A 123 -17.38 -7.54 7.87
CA ILE A 123 -18.33 -6.78 8.67
C ILE A 123 -19.08 -7.67 9.67
N ASN A 124 -19.09 -7.29 10.95
CA ASN A 124 -19.76 -8.02 12.04
C ASN A 124 -19.38 -9.52 12.15
N ASN A 125 -18.13 -9.87 11.89
CA ASN A 125 -17.63 -11.24 12.03
C ASN A 125 -17.27 -11.63 13.48
N GLY A 126 -17.55 -10.77 14.46
CA GLY A 126 -17.33 -11.03 15.89
C GLY A 126 -15.90 -10.74 16.38
N LYS A 127 -15.01 -10.23 15.53
CA LYS A 127 -13.68 -9.81 15.96
C LYS A 127 -13.77 -8.54 16.81
N LYS A 128 -12.93 -8.48 17.86
CA LYS A 128 -12.91 -7.33 18.79
C LYS A 128 -12.29 -6.09 18.17
N TYR A 129 -11.23 -6.23 17.39
CA TYR A 129 -10.52 -5.13 16.74
C TYR A 129 -10.56 -5.26 15.23
N SER A 130 -10.67 -4.14 14.54
CA SER A 130 -10.47 -4.04 13.09
C SER A 130 -9.35 -3.04 12.81
N ILE A 131 -8.21 -3.54 12.34
CA ILE A 131 -7.08 -2.73 11.87
C ILE A 131 -7.31 -2.46 10.39
N ILE A 132 -7.52 -1.19 10.06
CA ILE A 132 -7.98 -0.74 8.75
C ILE A 132 -6.87 0.09 8.10
N GLU A 133 -6.22 -0.46 7.07
CA GLU A 133 -5.38 0.37 6.23
C GLU A 133 -6.23 1.28 5.36
N LEU A 134 -6.04 2.59 5.51
CA LEU A 134 -6.77 3.60 4.75
C LEU A 134 -5.88 4.33 3.76
N SER A 135 -6.21 4.22 2.46
CA SER A 135 -5.61 5.01 1.40
C SER A 135 -6.09 6.47 1.44
N SER A 136 -5.36 7.37 0.78
CA SER A 136 -5.81 8.75 0.62
C SER A 136 -7.11 8.87 -0.19
N PHE A 137 -7.36 7.94 -1.11
CA PHE A 137 -8.60 7.87 -1.90
C PHE A 137 -9.82 7.54 -1.04
N GLN A 138 -9.68 6.58 -0.12
CA GLN A 138 -10.74 6.21 0.84
C GLN A 138 -11.01 7.35 1.81
N LEU A 139 -9.96 7.94 2.39
CA LEU A 139 -10.09 9.09 3.31
C LEU A 139 -10.69 10.33 2.63
N ASP A 140 -10.35 10.60 1.36
CA ASP A 140 -10.93 11.72 0.61
C ASP A 140 -12.45 11.57 0.44
N LYS A 141 -12.93 10.35 0.17
CA LYS A 141 -14.34 10.02 -0.08
C LYS A 141 -15.15 9.74 1.18
N MET A 142 -14.52 9.40 2.27
CA MET A 142 -15.15 9.12 3.56
C MET A 142 -16.01 10.30 4.01
N SER A 143 -17.27 10.02 4.36
CA SER A 143 -18.24 11.05 4.74
C SER A 143 -18.02 11.57 6.16
N LYS A 144 -17.83 10.66 7.12
CA LYS A 144 -17.55 10.95 8.55
C LYS A 144 -16.52 9.97 9.09
N ASN A 145 -15.68 10.45 9.99
CA ASN A 145 -14.72 9.61 10.70
C ASN A 145 -15.39 9.02 11.96
N PHE A 146 -15.47 7.70 12.02
CA PHE A 146 -15.95 6.93 13.17
C PHE A 146 -14.89 5.94 13.69
N LEU A 147 -13.63 6.25 13.46
CA LEU A 147 -12.52 5.49 14.04
C LEU A 147 -12.45 5.71 15.54
N ASP A 148 -12.16 4.66 16.29
CA ASP A 148 -11.79 4.78 17.70
C ASP A 148 -10.34 5.28 17.81
N TYR A 149 -9.44 4.76 16.97
CA TYR A 149 -8.04 5.17 16.89
C TYR A 149 -7.67 5.52 15.45
N GLY A 150 -7.02 6.68 15.26
CA GLY A 150 -6.53 7.18 13.97
C GLY A 150 -5.03 7.43 14.01
N ILE A 151 -4.26 6.75 13.17
CA ILE A 151 -2.81 6.84 13.12
C ILE A 151 -2.36 7.39 11.76
N LEU A 152 -1.63 8.50 11.80
CA LEU A 152 -0.98 9.13 10.64
C LEU A 152 0.53 8.97 10.74
N LEU A 153 1.10 8.02 10.00
CA LEU A 153 2.53 7.66 10.10
C LEU A 153 3.46 8.73 9.51
N ASN A 154 3.22 9.11 8.26
CA ASN A 154 4.05 10.06 7.52
C ASN A 154 3.31 10.61 6.30
N ILE A 155 3.74 11.78 5.81
CA ILE A 155 3.24 12.38 4.58
C ILE A 155 4.42 12.82 3.73
N ALA A 156 4.45 12.36 2.48
CA ALA A 156 5.36 12.81 1.43
C ALA A 156 4.59 12.91 0.12
N PRO A 157 5.03 13.67 -0.88
CA PRO A 157 4.32 13.80 -2.16
C PRO A 157 4.06 12.44 -2.82
N ASP A 158 2.78 12.16 -3.11
CA ASP A 158 2.32 10.99 -3.86
C ASP A 158 0.90 11.25 -4.41
N HIS A 159 0.48 10.50 -5.42
CA HIS A 159 -0.86 10.55 -6.00
C HIS A 159 -1.34 11.97 -6.41
N LEU A 160 -0.42 12.83 -6.87
CA LEU A 160 -0.74 14.21 -7.24
C LEU A 160 -1.66 14.30 -8.46
N ASN A 161 -1.64 13.30 -9.34
CA ASN A 161 -2.56 13.16 -10.46
C ASN A 161 -4.03 13.03 -10.00
N TYR A 162 -4.30 12.40 -8.86
CA TYR A 162 -5.64 12.29 -8.28
C TYR A 162 -6.01 13.50 -7.41
N HIS A 163 -5.10 13.92 -6.55
CA HIS A 163 -5.38 14.99 -5.58
C HIS A 163 -5.18 16.39 -6.14
N ASN A 164 -4.55 16.54 -7.33
CA ASN A 164 -4.20 17.80 -8.01
C ASN A 164 -3.18 18.68 -7.26
N SER A 165 -2.88 18.44 -6.00
CA SER A 165 -1.82 19.12 -5.24
C SER A 165 -1.41 18.31 -3.99
N PHE A 166 -0.20 18.58 -3.51
CA PHE A 166 0.29 17.98 -2.26
C PHE A 166 -0.57 18.39 -1.05
N GLU A 167 -1.02 19.63 -0.99
CA GLU A 167 -1.86 20.11 0.09
C GLU A 167 -3.19 19.36 0.17
N LYS A 168 -3.86 19.13 -0.96
CA LYS A 168 -5.10 18.34 -1.00
C LYS A 168 -4.88 16.87 -0.61
N TYR A 169 -3.74 16.30 -1.00
CA TYR A 169 -3.35 14.96 -0.56
C TYR A 169 -3.13 14.89 0.95
N LYS A 170 -2.42 15.87 1.52
CA LYS A 170 -2.20 16.02 2.96
C LYS A 170 -3.52 16.15 3.71
N VAL A 171 -4.38 17.09 3.33
CA VAL A 171 -5.72 17.28 3.92
C VAL A 171 -6.55 16.00 3.88
N ALA A 172 -6.51 15.24 2.78
CA ALA A 172 -7.23 13.97 2.70
C ALA A 172 -6.75 12.97 3.74
N LYS A 173 -5.43 12.86 3.97
CA LYS A 173 -4.86 11.95 4.98
C LYS A 173 -5.10 12.43 6.41
N GLU A 174 -5.01 13.72 6.67
CA GLU A 174 -5.23 14.32 8.00
C GLU A 174 -6.65 14.11 8.53
N LYS A 175 -7.63 13.78 7.67
CA LYS A 175 -8.97 13.37 8.14
C LYS A 175 -8.93 12.20 9.12
N ILE A 176 -7.91 11.35 9.08
CA ILE A 176 -7.77 10.22 10.01
C ILE A 176 -7.59 10.70 11.47
N LEU A 177 -7.00 11.88 11.65
CA LEU A 177 -6.78 12.49 12.97
C LEU A 177 -8.07 13.00 13.64
N GLN A 178 -9.20 12.99 12.94
CA GLN A 178 -10.52 13.27 13.49
C GLN A 178 -11.13 12.05 14.24
N ALA A 179 -10.37 10.97 14.43
CA ALA A 179 -10.73 9.82 15.26
C ALA A 179 -10.92 10.22 16.74
N LYS A 180 -11.56 9.36 17.55
CA LYS A 180 -11.70 9.62 19.00
C LYS A 180 -10.34 9.80 19.69
N HIS A 181 -9.36 8.98 19.28
CA HIS A 181 -7.96 9.07 19.73
C HIS A 181 -7.07 9.10 18.48
N SER A 182 -6.10 10.01 18.44
CA SER A 182 -5.21 10.15 17.29
C SER A 182 -3.75 10.16 17.69
N SER A 183 -2.86 9.67 16.80
CA SER A 183 -1.43 9.58 17.05
C SER A 183 -0.61 9.69 15.77
N HIS A 184 0.65 10.11 15.92
CA HIS A 184 1.69 10.03 14.88
C HIS A 184 2.74 8.95 15.19
N GLU A 185 2.49 8.11 16.18
CA GLU A 185 3.38 7.01 16.54
C GLU A 185 3.48 6.01 15.38
N SER A 186 4.66 5.47 15.17
CA SER A 186 4.95 4.52 14.10
C SER A 186 5.47 3.17 14.62
N ASP A 187 5.96 3.12 15.86
CA ASP A 187 6.40 1.88 16.49
C ASP A 187 5.19 1.01 16.86
N PRO A 188 5.10 -0.23 16.37
CA PRO A 188 3.93 -1.08 16.59
C PRO A 188 3.75 -1.51 18.05
N TYR A 189 4.82 -1.57 18.86
CA TYR A 189 4.73 -1.90 20.28
C TYR A 189 4.13 -0.74 21.09
N ASN A 190 4.58 0.49 20.82
CA ASN A 190 4.00 1.69 21.42
C ASN A 190 2.53 1.87 21.03
N LEU A 191 2.17 1.60 19.76
CA LEU A 191 0.78 1.60 19.30
C LEU A 191 -0.05 0.53 20.01
N TYR A 192 0.48 -0.68 20.18
CA TYR A 192 -0.19 -1.75 20.90
C TYR A 192 -0.50 -1.33 22.35
N GLU A 193 0.50 -0.80 23.07
CA GLU A 193 0.34 -0.34 24.46
C GLU A 193 -0.69 0.79 24.57
N TRP A 194 -0.63 1.75 23.65
CA TRP A 194 -1.56 2.88 23.61
C TRP A 194 -3.02 2.45 23.34
N ILE A 195 -3.22 1.51 22.43
CA ILE A 195 -4.56 1.04 22.03
C ILE A 195 -5.16 0.11 23.09
N THR A 196 -4.35 -0.81 23.63
CA THR A 196 -4.85 -1.86 24.51
C THR A 196 -4.72 -1.56 25.99
N GLY A 197 -3.87 -0.60 26.39
CA GLY A 197 -3.48 -0.32 27.77
C GLY A 197 -2.59 -1.41 28.38
N LYS A 198 -2.09 -2.36 27.58
CA LYS A 198 -1.29 -3.52 28.05
C LYS A 198 0.10 -3.47 27.47
N LYS A 199 1.12 -3.91 28.24
CA LYS A 199 2.45 -4.14 27.68
C LYS A 199 2.45 -5.37 26.79
N SER A 200 3.05 -5.27 25.59
CA SER A 200 3.23 -6.42 24.73
C SER A 200 4.39 -7.30 25.21
N LYS A 201 4.27 -8.59 24.97
CA LYS A 201 5.43 -9.48 25.04
C LYS A 201 6.31 -9.19 23.81
N LYS A 202 7.64 -9.32 23.95
CA LYS A 202 8.53 -9.28 22.80
C LYS A 202 8.15 -10.40 21.83
N LEU A 203 7.86 -10.05 20.60
CA LEU A 203 7.55 -10.94 19.49
C LEU A 203 8.49 -10.59 18.34
N GLU A 204 9.06 -11.58 17.69
CA GLU A 204 9.73 -11.37 16.41
C GLU A 204 8.67 -11.13 15.33
N LEU A 205 8.48 -9.85 14.96
CA LEU A 205 7.46 -9.47 14.01
C LEU A 205 7.87 -9.89 12.60
N GLN A 206 6.99 -10.64 11.95
CA GLN A 206 7.18 -11.05 10.56
C GLN A 206 6.86 -9.88 9.62
N ASN A 207 7.66 -9.70 8.59
CA ASN A 207 7.36 -8.74 7.52
C ASN A 207 6.37 -9.33 6.51
N LEU A 208 5.63 -8.45 5.84
CA LEU A 208 4.83 -8.83 4.68
C LEU A 208 5.74 -9.24 3.52
N PRO A 209 5.30 -10.20 2.68
CA PRO A 209 6.04 -10.54 1.47
C PRO A 209 6.38 -9.30 0.64
N LEU A 210 7.58 -9.27 0.06
CA LEU A 210 8.08 -8.20 -0.83
C LEU A 210 8.18 -6.82 -0.19
N ARG A 211 8.18 -6.73 1.14
CA ARG A 211 8.31 -5.49 1.92
C ARG A 211 9.43 -5.62 2.94
N PHE A 212 10.65 -5.37 2.49
CA PHE A 212 11.87 -5.62 3.25
C PHE A 212 11.92 -7.05 3.81
N GLU A 213 11.53 -8.00 2.95
CA GLU A 213 11.45 -9.41 3.28
C GLU A 213 12.83 -10.06 3.18
N PHE A 214 13.29 -10.72 4.24
CA PHE A 214 14.48 -11.55 4.20
C PHE A 214 14.18 -12.87 3.48
N ILE A 215 14.73 -13.03 2.26
CA ILE A 215 14.68 -14.30 1.52
C ILE A 215 15.77 -15.24 2.02
N LYS A 216 16.92 -14.66 2.33
CA LYS A 216 18.05 -15.29 3.02
C LYS A 216 18.57 -14.32 4.07
N LYS A 217 19.40 -14.79 5.00
CA LYS A 217 20.01 -13.97 6.05
C LYS A 217 20.66 -12.68 5.54
N ASN A 218 21.15 -12.72 4.29
CA ASN A 218 21.90 -11.65 3.66
C ASN A 218 21.25 -11.09 2.37
N ILE A 219 20.01 -11.52 2.03
CA ILE A 219 19.29 -11.09 0.82
C ILE A 219 17.89 -10.60 1.20
N VAL A 220 17.63 -9.34 0.90
CA VAL A 220 16.36 -8.68 1.18
C VAL A 220 15.63 -8.36 -0.12
N ASN A 221 14.35 -8.74 -0.18
CA ASN A 221 13.41 -8.34 -1.23
C ASN A 221 12.47 -7.25 -0.72
N ASP A 222 12.59 -6.07 -1.31
CA ASP A 222 11.73 -4.91 -1.06
C ASP A 222 11.09 -4.42 -2.37
N SER A 223 10.62 -5.35 -3.19
CA SER A 223 10.02 -5.04 -4.51
C SER A 223 8.85 -4.06 -4.42
N LYS A 224 8.18 -3.94 -3.27
CA LYS A 224 7.14 -2.94 -3.02
C LYS A 224 7.66 -1.50 -2.93
N SER A 225 8.94 -1.27 -2.87
CA SER A 225 9.56 0.06 -2.96
C SER A 225 9.35 0.63 -4.37
N THR A 226 8.32 1.46 -4.54
CA THR A 226 7.88 2.01 -5.83
C THR A 226 8.01 3.54 -5.92
N ASN A 227 8.73 4.14 -4.98
CA ASN A 227 9.06 5.56 -4.95
C ASN A 227 10.35 5.81 -4.16
N SER A 228 10.98 6.98 -4.37
CA SER A 228 12.23 7.38 -3.73
C SER A 228 12.17 7.38 -2.20
N ASN A 229 11.05 7.79 -1.62
CA ASN A 229 10.89 7.77 -0.16
C ASN A 229 10.95 6.36 0.42
N SER A 230 10.28 5.38 -0.21
CA SER A 230 10.36 3.98 0.23
C SER A 230 11.76 3.40 0.06
N LEU A 231 12.44 3.75 -1.03
CA LEU A 231 13.84 3.40 -1.26
C LEU A 231 14.76 3.92 -0.13
N PHE A 232 14.63 5.18 0.27
CA PHE A 232 15.44 5.74 1.36
C PHE A 232 15.17 5.07 2.70
N TYR A 233 13.92 4.66 2.98
CA TYR A 233 13.62 3.85 4.16
C TYR A 233 14.33 2.49 4.10
N ALA A 234 14.28 1.80 2.96
CA ALA A 234 14.94 0.52 2.78
C ALA A 234 16.47 0.63 2.94
N ILE A 235 17.07 1.68 2.38
CA ILE A 235 18.50 1.98 2.54
C ILE A 235 18.85 2.21 4.02
N LYS A 236 18.04 2.99 4.75
CA LYS A 236 18.25 3.25 6.18
C LYS A 236 18.23 1.96 7.00
N GLU A 237 17.27 1.08 6.76
CA GLU A 237 17.17 -0.22 7.42
C GLU A 237 18.36 -1.12 7.06
N ALA A 238 18.75 -1.15 5.78
CA ALA A 238 19.90 -1.94 5.32
C ALA A 238 21.22 -1.43 5.91
N ASN A 239 21.40 -0.10 6.04
CA ASN A 239 22.56 0.49 6.71
C ASN A 239 22.65 0.06 8.19
N PHE A 240 21.51 -0.06 8.87
CA PHE A 240 21.47 -0.52 10.25
C PHE A 240 21.81 -2.02 10.37
N ILE A 241 21.30 -2.84 9.45
CA ILE A 241 21.42 -4.31 9.53
C ILE A 241 22.74 -4.81 8.96
N PHE A 242 23.14 -4.30 7.79
CA PHE A 242 24.31 -4.77 7.05
C PHE A 242 25.56 -3.91 7.24
N ASN A 243 25.42 -2.75 7.87
CA ASN A 243 26.38 -1.64 7.91
C ASN A 243 26.58 -0.95 6.56
N GLU A 244 26.93 0.32 6.59
CA GLU A 244 27.25 1.10 5.38
C GLU A 244 28.44 0.47 4.61
N ASN A 245 28.40 0.57 3.29
CA ASN A 245 29.38 0.01 2.35
C ASN A 245 29.52 -1.52 2.36
N ASN A 246 28.62 -2.23 3.03
CA ASN A 246 28.67 -3.70 3.16
C ASN A 246 27.51 -4.43 2.47
N TYR A 247 26.80 -3.78 1.56
CA TYR A 247 25.76 -4.40 0.73
C TYR A 247 25.71 -3.77 -0.66
N SER A 248 25.11 -4.48 -1.62
CA SER A 248 24.80 -3.99 -2.95
C SER A 248 23.31 -3.70 -3.06
N LEU A 249 22.95 -2.53 -3.61
CA LEU A 249 21.57 -2.14 -3.88
C LEU A 249 21.21 -2.45 -5.34
N ILE A 250 20.06 -3.10 -5.57
CA ILE A 250 19.52 -3.34 -6.92
C ILE A 250 18.28 -2.45 -7.11
N MET A 251 18.29 -1.67 -8.21
CA MET A 251 17.21 -0.75 -8.60
C MET A 251 16.73 -1.03 -10.02
N CYS A 252 15.44 -0.75 -10.28
CA CYS A 252 14.81 -0.83 -11.61
C CYS A 252 13.45 -0.14 -11.63
N GLY A 253 12.80 -0.11 -12.80
CA GLY A 253 11.44 0.39 -12.97
C GLY A 253 11.38 1.72 -13.71
N ASP A 254 10.24 2.40 -13.68
CA ASP A 254 9.97 3.60 -14.46
C ASP A 254 10.11 4.89 -13.62
N PRO A 255 11.16 5.71 -13.86
CA PRO A 255 11.38 6.96 -13.12
C PRO A 255 10.48 8.12 -13.56
N SER A 256 9.68 7.97 -14.61
CA SER A 256 8.85 9.05 -15.17
C SER A 256 7.82 9.59 -14.16
N LYS A 257 7.30 8.74 -13.28
CA LYS A 257 6.37 9.13 -12.22
C LYS A 257 6.96 10.14 -11.24
N GLU A 258 8.27 10.13 -11.03
CA GLU A 258 8.99 11.08 -10.18
C GLU A 258 9.71 12.18 -11.00
N LEU A 259 9.29 12.39 -12.25
CA LEU A 259 9.79 13.43 -13.14
C LEU A 259 11.33 13.42 -13.27
N TYR A 260 11.93 12.23 -13.29
CA TYR A 260 13.38 12.03 -13.40
C TYR A 260 14.19 12.81 -12.35
N THR A 261 13.67 12.93 -11.15
CA THR A 261 14.32 13.65 -10.05
C THR A 261 15.67 13.03 -9.71
N LYS A 262 16.69 13.85 -9.51
CA LYS A 262 18.01 13.40 -9.10
C LYS A 262 17.98 12.85 -7.67
N ILE A 263 18.58 11.68 -7.47
CA ILE A 263 18.63 10.95 -6.21
C ILE A 263 20.10 10.73 -5.81
N ASN A 264 20.46 11.18 -4.62
CA ASN A 264 21.78 10.92 -4.04
C ASN A 264 21.69 9.69 -3.13
N ILE A 265 22.29 8.58 -3.55
CA ILE A 265 22.30 7.32 -2.80
C ILE A 265 23.55 7.26 -1.93
N LYS A 266 23.33 7.06 -0.62
CA LYS A 266 24.39 6.85 0.38
C LYS A 266 24.11 5.56 1.15
N GLY A 267 25.13 4.82 1.49
CA GLY A 267 25.03 3.59 2.28
C GLY A 267 25.46 2.33 1.54
N PRO A 268 24.92 1.96 0.35
CA PRO A 268 25.37 0.78 -0.34
C PRO A 268 26.83 0.93 -0.86
N ARG A 269 27.54 -0.20 -0.96
CA ARG A 269 28.88 -0.26 -1.59
C ARG A 269 28.83 0.07 -3.08
N GLU A 270 27.77 -0.37 -3.73
CA GLU A 270 27.51 -0.17 -5.15
C GLU A 270 26.00 -0.20 -5.43
N VAL A 271 25.60 0.46 -6.51
CA VAL A 271 24.23 0.45 -7.02
C VAL A 271 24.19 -0.29 -8.34
N ILE A 272 23.32 -1.26 -8.45
CA ILE A 272 23.05 -2.05 -9.64
C ILE A 272 21.74 -1.55 -10.24
N VAL A 273 21.75 -1.22 -11.51
CA VAL A 273 20.55 -0.77 -12.23
C VAL A 273 20.29 -1.68 -13.41
N PHE A 274 19.03 -2.11 -13.60
CA PHE A 274 18.65 -2.93 -14.74
C PHE A 274 17.27 -2.55 -15.31
N GLY A 275 16.92 -3.13 -16.46
CA GLY A 275 15.61 -3.01 -17.10
C GLY A 275 15.57 -1.97 -18.22
N ASP A 276 14.38 -1.72 -18.74
CA ASP A 276 14.17 -0.85 -19.90
C ASP A 276 14.61 0.60 -19.65
N HIS A 277 14.39 1.11 -18.44
CA HIS A 277 14.75 2.48 -18.04
C HIS A 277 16.10 2.61 -17.32
N ARG A 278 17.00 1.64 -17.45
CA ARG A 278 18.29 1.62 -16.75
C ARG A 278 19.17 2.85 -17.02
N ASP A 279 19.18 3.36 -18.26
CA ASP A 279 19.99 4.51 -18.64
C ASP A 279 19.43 5.83 -18.05
N GLU A 280 18.10 5.96 -17.99
CA GLU A 280 17.42 7.08 -17.36
C GLU A 280 17.64 7.07 -15.85
N ILE A 281 17.50 5.91 -15.21
CA ILE A 281 17.74 5.74 -13.77
C ILE A 281 19.20 6.09 -13.47
N GLN A 282 20.17 5.58 -14.24
CA GLN A 282 21.59 5.90 -14.06
C GLN A 282 21.84 7.41 -14.09
N LYS A 283 21.22 8.14 -15.03
CA LYS A 283 21.35 9.60 -15.13
C LYS A 283 20.74 10.35 -13.94
N CYS A 284 19.76 9.76 -13.27
CA CYS A 284 19.14 10.32 -12.07
C CYS A 284 19.94 10.03 -10.80
N LEU A 285 20.87 9.06 -10.81
CA LEU A 285 21.59 8.65 -9.62
C LEU A 285 22.90 9.42 -9.42
N THR A 286 23.17 9.76 -8.18
CA THR A 286 24.49 10.20 -7.72
C THR A 286 25.02 9.14 -6.74
N HIS A 287 25.98 8.35 -7.20
CA HIS A 287 26.70 7.35 -6.40
C HIS A 287 28.08 7.07 -7.00
N LYS A 288 29.06 6.71 -6.15
CA LYS A 288 30.46 6.49 -6.59
C LYS A 288 30.62 5.30 -7.53
N LYS A 289 29.77 4.28 -7.40
CA LYS A 289 29.86 3.04 -8.18
C LYS A 289 28.48 2.59 -8.62
N VAL A 290 28.13 2.83 -9.87
CA VAL A 290 26.89 2.38 -10.50
C VAL A 290 27.24 1.38 -11.60
N GLN A 291 26.62 0.20 -11.59
CA GLN A 291 26.72 -0.83 -12.61
C GLN A 291 25.38 -0.97 -13.33
N VAL A 292 25.39 -1.13 -14.64
CA VAL A 292 24.19 -1.18 -15.47
C VAL A 292 24.13 -2.50 -16.22
N PHE A 293 22.98 -3.17 -16.15
CA PHE A 293 22.73 -4.47 -16.81
C PHE A 293 21.43 -4.42 -17.62
N ARG A 294 21.28 -5.36 -18.56
CA ARG A 294 20.03 -5.47 -19.34
C ARG A 294 18.92 -6.08 -18.50
N GLY A 295 19.23 -7.08 -17.69
CA GLY A 295 18.25 -7.85 -16.94
C GLY A 295 18.67 -8.19 -15.52
N LEU A 296 17.70 -8.63 -14.74
CA LEU A 296 17.89 -9.02 -13.35
C LEU A 296 18.81 -10.22 -13.19
N LYS A 297 18.75 -11.21 -14.10
CA LYS A 297 19.61 -12.40 -14.06
C LYS A 297 21.08 -12.04 -14.18
N GLU A 298 21.44 -11.17 -15.14
CA GLU A 298 22.82 -10.67 -15.31
C GLU A 298 23.31 -9.92 -14.07
N SER A 299 22.42 -9.11 -13.46
CA SER A 299 22.70 -8.39 -12.23
C SER A 299 23.04 -9.34 -11.07
N LEU A 300 22.30 -10.43 -10.92
CA LEU A 300 22.52 -11.43 -9.87
C LEU A 300 23.77 -12.27 -10.13
N ILE A 301 24.08 -12.62 -11.39
CA ILE A 301 25.33 -13.29 -11.75
C ILE A 301 26.55 -12.42 -11.37
N TYR A 302 26.50 -11.11 -11.66
CA TYR A 302 27.53 -10.17 -11.25
C TYR A 302 27.69 -10.10 -9.72
N LEU A 303 26.62 -10.31 -8.97
CA LEU A 303 26.60 -10.28 -7.51
C LEU A 303 26.90 -11.65 -6.86
N LYS A 304 27.08 -12.72 -7.63
CA LYS A 304 27.46 -14.04 -7.10
C LYS A 304 28.75 -13.96 -6.29
N GLY A 305 28.72 -14.46 -5.06
CA GLY A 305 29.84 -14.39 -4.11
C GLY A 305 29.98 -13.06 -3.34
N LYS A 306 29.10 -12.09 -3.56
CA LYS A 306 29.04 -10.85 -2.75
C LYS A 306 28.12 -11.05 -1.55
N GLU A 307 28.45 -10.39 -0.41
CA GLU A 307 27.86 -10.77 0.87
C GLU A 307 26.38 -10.40 1.01
N ASN A 308 26.03 -9.10 0.89
CA ASN A 308 24.66 -8.67 1.22
C ASN A 308 23.99 -7.97 0.02
N ILE A 309 22.72 -8.27 -0.22
CA ILE A 309 21.95 -7.73 -1.34
C ILE A 309 20.64 -7.14 -0.83
N LEU A 310 20.38 -5.87 -1.16
CA LEU A 310 19.10 -5.22 -1.02
C LEU A 310 18.48 -5.04 -2.41
N PHE A 311 17.39 -5.73 -2.71
CA PHE A 311 16.55 -5.46 -3.86
C PHE A 311 15.45 -4.47 -3.47
N SER A 312 15.65 -3.19 -3.75
CA SER A 312 14.67 -2.12 -3.50
C SER A 312 14.62 -1.21 -4.73
N PRO A 313 13.67 -1.47 -5.64
CA PRO A 313 13.63 -0.85 -6.96
C PRO A 313 13.57 0.68 -6.98
N GLY A 314 12.86 1.30 -6.03
CA GLY A 314 12.73 2.76 -5.91
C GLY A 314 11.76 3.40 -6.91
N TYR A 315 11.23 2.62 -7.87
CA TYR A 315 10.32 3.08 -8.91
C TYR A 315 9.20 2.07 -9.19
N PRO A 316 8.06 2.49 -9.78
CA PRO A 316 7.03 1.57 -10.28
C PRO A 316 7.60 0.57 -11.27
N SER A 317 6.91 -0.55 -11.48
CA SER A 317 7.42 -1.68 -12.28
C SER A 317 7.72 -1.35 -13.75
N GLY A 318 7.09 -0.30 -14.31
CA GLY A 318 7.30 0.13 -15.68
C GLY A 318 6.78 -0.89 -16.69
N LYS A 319 7.57 -1.12 -17.77
CA LYS A 319 7.27 -2.10 -18.81
C LYS A 319 7.90 -3.47 -18.54
N ASP A 320 8.90 -3.54 -17.64
CA ASP A 320 9.61 -4.78 -17.34
C ASP A 320 8.74 -5.82 -16.64
N TYR A 321 7.74 -5.37 -15.85
CA TYR A 321 6.85 -6.22 -15.07
C TYR A 321 5.45 -5.63 -14.99
N ILE A 322 4.43 -6.48 -14.91
CA ILE A 322 3.02 -6.08 -14.78
C ILE A 322 2.79 -5.29 -13.47
N ASN A 323 3.45 -5.73 -12.39
CA ASN A 323 3.32 -5.13 -11.06
C ASN A 323 4.53 -5.48 -10.18
N PHE A 324 4.53 -4.99 -8.93
CA PHE A 324 5.61 -5.26 -7.98
C PHE A 324 5.61 -6.71 -7.48
N GLU A 325 4.46 -7.39 -7.50
CA GLU A 325 4.32 -8.79 -7.11
C GLU A 325 5.09 -9.69 -8.08
N GLU A 326 4.85 -9.54 -9.37
CA GLU A 326 5.58 -10.28 -10.41
C GLU A 326 7.07 -9.99 -10.35
N ARG A 327 7.45 -8.73 -10.21
CA ARG A 327 8.85 -8.31 -10.07
C ARG A 327 9.53 -8.95 -8.87
N GLY A 328 8.87 -8.98 -7.72
CA GLY A 328 9.39 -9.58 -6.50
C GLY A 328 9.45 -11.11 -6.57
N ALA A 329 8.46 -11.75 -7.18
CA ALA A 329 8.46 -13.19 -7.41
C ALA A 329 9.60 -13.63 -8.34
N HIS A 330 9.85 -12.86 -9.41
CA HIS A 330 10.96 -13.11 -10.33
C HIS A 330 12.32 -12.95 -9.64
N PHE A 331 12.46 -11.95 -8.76
CA PHE A 331 13.68 -11.82 -7.96
C PHE A 331 13.88 -13.05 -7.05
N ASN A 332 12.86 -13.49 -6.35
CA ASN A 332 12.92 -14.68 -5.46
C ASN A 332 13.28 -15.94 -6.24
N PHE A 333 12.73 -16.11 -7.44
CA PHE A 333 13.05 -17.24 -8.32
C PHE A 333 14.51 -17.23 -8.74
N LEU A 334 15.02 -16.10 -9.25
CA LEU A 334 16.38 -15.97 -9.73
C LEU A 334 17.42 -16.04 -8.60
N VAL A 335 17.11 -15.58 -7.39
CA VAL A 335 17.98 -15.76 -6.22
C VAL A 335 18.24 -17.24 -5.98
N LYS A 336 17.19 -18.09 -6.05
CA LYS A 336 17.35 -19.55 -5.91
C LYS A 336 18.15 -20.15 -7.06
N GLU A 337 17.91 -19.73 -8.31
CA GLU A 337 18.58 -20.26 -9.49
C GLU A 337 20.06 -19.87 -9.56
N VAL A 338 20.42 -18.63 -9.20
CA VAL A 338 21.76 -18.08 -9.47
C VAL A 338 22.67 -18.08 -8.25
N LEU A 339 22.08 -17.89 -7.05
CA LEU A 339 22.86 -17.68 -5.82
C LEU A 339 22.80 -18.88 -4.85
N ASP A 340 22.06 -19.95 -5.17
CA ASP A 340 22.03 -21.19 -4.38
C ASP A 340 23.03 -22.25 -4.89
N ASP A 341 23.54 -22.08 -6.13
CA ASP A 341 24.62 -22.88 -6.71
C ASP A 341 26.00 -22.27 -6.31
#